data_bebebf23ed7b97228798701e1da21d6b
#
_entry.id   bebebf23ed7b97228798701e1da21d6b
#
_cell.length_a   1.000
_cell.length_b   1.000
_cell.length_c   1.000
_cell.angle_alpha   90.00
_cell.angle_beta   90.00
_cell.angle_gamma   90.00
#
_symmetry.space_group_name_H-M   'P 1'
#
loop_
_entity.id
_entity.type
_entity.pdbx_description
1 polymer ?
#
loop_
_entity_poly.entity_id
_entity_poly.type
_entity_poly.pdbx_seq_one_letter_code
_entity_poly.pdbx_strand_id
1 'polypeptide(L)'
;MNRKIYRAVVIVLVVLTIGQIIRFGFQLYGDQYHYHYDEDTFLYSIQDGQYSELPEKKNRNEMEHVKADAQMLECYAVAYYYEAASLYYAYENIGNTAKAAIAKADMEEAKGRMGGLSYCAEEIDGYFVKYFASVDSESQSSDVEGQSTEAE
;
A
#
# COMPACT_ATOMS: atom_id res chain seq x y z
N MET A 1 -59.96 -13.26 -16.16
CA MET A 1 -58.99 -12.18 -16.01
C MET A 1 -58.66 -11.62 -17.38
N ASN A 2 -58.78 -10.30 -17.59
CA ASN A 2 -58.71 -9.68 -18.93
C ASN A 2 -57.24 -9.74 -19.43
N ARG A 3 -56.97 -10.37 -20.60
CA ARG A 3 -55.64 -10.53 -21.16
C ARG A 3 -54.83 -9.23 -21.24
N LYS A 4 -55.52 -8.09 -21.35
CA LYS A 4 -54.91 -6.75 -21.37
C LYS A 4 -54.34 -6.37 -19.98
N ILE A 5 -55.09 -6.69 -18.92
CA ILE A 5 -54.67 -6.42 -17.54
C ILE A 5 -53.45 -7.29 -17.16
N TYR A 6 -53.48 -8.57 -17.54
CA TYR A 6 -52.37 -9.46 -17.27
C TYR A 6 -51.07 -8.99 -17.96
N ARG A 7 -51.14 -8.57 -19.23
CA ARG A 7 -49.97 -8.00 -19.94
C ARG A 7 -49.45 -6.72 -19.28
N ALA A 8 -50.33 -5.83 -18.84
CA ALA A 8 -49.93 -4.62 -18.18
C ALA A 8 -49.20 -4.93 -16.85
N VAL A 9 -49.71 -5.87 -16.04
CA VAL A 9 -49.07 -6.28 -14.78
C VAL A 9 -47.70 -6.90 -15.02
N VAL A 10 -47.58 -7.77 -16.04
CA VAL A 10 -46.27 -8.38 -16.37
C VAL A 10 -45.26 -7.33 -16.81
N ILE A 11 -45.65 -6.36 -17.63
CA ILE A 11 -44.74 -5.26 -18.06
C ILE A 11 -44.26 -4.44 -16.83
N VAL A 12 -45.18 -4.10 -15.94
CA VAL A 12 -44.80 -3.34 -14.72
C VAL A 12 -43.82 -4.14 -13.85
N LEU A 13 -44.04 -5.43 -13.65
CA LEU A 13 -43.15 -6.30 -12.89
C LEU A 13 -41.77 -6.37 -13.54
N VAL A 14 -41.70 -6.53 -14.87
CA VAL A 14 -40.41 -6.56 -15.59
C VAL A 14 -39.66 -5.24 -15.44
N VAL A 15 -40.34 -4.11 -15.59
CA VAL A 15 -39.71 -2.77 -15.41
C VAL A 15 -39.19 -2.58 -14.00
N LEU A 16 -39.95 -2.99 -12.98
CA LEU A 16 -39.52 -2.92 -11.58
C LEU A 16 -38.29 -3.81 -11.31
N THR A 17 -38.28 -5.03 -11.88
CA THR A 17 -37.15 -5.95 -11.72
C THR A 17 -35.89 -5.40 -12.38
N ILE A 18 -35.99 -4.85 -13.60
CA ILE A 18 -34.86 -4.20 -14.27
C ILE A 18 -34.36 -3.01 -13.46
N GLY A 19 -35.26 -2.18 -12.93
CA GLY A 19 -34.91 -1.05 -12.07
C GLY A 19 -34.12 -1.47 -10.82
N GLN A 20 -34.52 -2.57 -10.18
CA GLN A 20 -33.81 -3.12 -9.02
C GLN A 20 -32.41 -3.66 -9.41
N ILE A 21 -32.29 -4.35 -10.54
CA ILE A 21 -31.00 -4.87 -11.02
C ILE A 21 -30.03 -3.70 -11.32
N ILE A 22 -30.52 -2.65 -11.98
CA ILE A 22 -29.71 -1.46 -12.29
C ILE A 22 -29.27 -0.77 -10.99
N ARG A 23 -30.19 -0.57 -10.04
CA ARG A 23 -29.87 0.04 -8.75
C ARG A 23 -28.83 -0.77 -7.98
N PHE A 24 -28.99 -2.10 -7.94
CA PHE A 24 -28.05 -2.99 -7.28
C PHE A 24 -26.68 -2.99 -7.98
N GLY A 25 -26.67 -2.97 -9.32
CA GLY A 25 -25.46 -2.84 -10.11
C GLY A 25 -24.70 -1.52 -9.81
N PHE A 26 -25.42 -0.39 -9.73
CA PHE A 26 -24.80 0.90 -9.37
C PHE A 26 -24.29 0.91 -7.92
N GLN A 27 -24.96 0.25 -6.98
CA GLN A 27 -24.53 0.15 -5.59
C GLN A 27 -23.24 -0.68 -5.48
N LEU A 28 -23.21 -1.86 -6.12
CA LEU A 28 -22.00 -2.71 -6.16
C LEU A 28 -20.83 -2.01 -6.86
N TYR A 29 -21.11 -1.29 -7.97
CA TYR A 29 -20.11 -0.54 -8.69
C TYR A 29 -19.56 0.62 -7.86
N GLY A 30 -20.43 1.35 -7.15
CA GLY A 30 -20.05 2.44 -6.25
C GLY A 30 -19.16 1.95 -5.10
N ASP A 31 -19.57 0.90 -4.42
CA ASP A 31 -18.83 0.34 -3.29
C ASP A 31 -17.45 -0.22 -3.71
N GLN A 32 -17.33 -0.72 -4.94
CA GLN A 32 -16.06 -1.23 -5.46
C GLN A 32 -15.09 -0.14 -5.92
N TYR A 33 -15.59 1.04 -6.33
CA TYR A 33 -14.76 2.15 -6.82
C TYR A 33 -14.39 3.17 -5.73
N HIS A 34 -15.08 3.18 -4.60
CA HIS A 34 -14.81 4.08 -3.46
C HIS A 34 -14.30 3.34 -2.23
N TYR A 35 -13.57 2.22 -2.45
CA TYR A 35 -12.95 1.51 -1.36
C TYR A 35 -11.77 2.33 -0.82
N HIS A 36 -11.90 2.76 0.40
CA HIS A 36 -10.83 3.41 1.17
C HIS A 36 -10.48 2.55 2.39
N TYR A 37 -9.28 2.74 2.90
CA TYR A 37 -8.81 2.06 4.08
C TYR A 37 -9.08 2.92 5.32
N ASP A 38 -9.66 2.33 6.35
CA ASP A 38 -9.83 2.96 7.65
C ASP A 38 -8.54 2.90 8.48
N GLU A 39 -8.53 3.61 9.59
CA GLU A 39 -7.42 3.67 10.53
C GLU A 39 -7.05 2.30 11.08
N ASP A 40 -8.06 1.49 11.45
CA ASP A 40 -7.84 0.15 12.01
C ASP A 40 -7.06 -0.73 11.03
N THR A 41 -7.32 -0.61 9.72
CA THR A 41 -6.60 -1.34 8.68
C THR A 41 -5.11 -0.95 8.63
N PHE A 42 -4.77 0.33 8.81
CA PHE A 42 -3.38 0.77 8.91
C PHE A 42 -2.71 0.26 10.18
N LEU A 43 -3.38 0.39 11.32
CA LEU A 43 -2.86 -0.10 12.61
C LEU A 43 -2.63 -1.61 12.60
N TYR A 44 -3.52 -2.38 11.98
CA TYR A 44 -3.33 -3.81 11.78
C TYR A 44 -2.06 -4.12 10.99
N SER A 45 -1.85 -3.43 9.85
CA SER A 45 -0.64 -3.64 9.05
C SER A 45 0.63 -3.26 9.79
N ILE A 46 0.59 -2.21 10.62
CA ILE A 46 1.71 -1.79 11.46
C ILE A 46 1.99 -2.86 12.53
N GLN A 47 0.97 -3.35 13.24
CA GLN A 47 1.12 -4.37 14.28
C GLN A 47 1.66 -5.70 13.73
N ASP A 48 1.27 -6.06 12.52
CA ASP A 48 1.73 -7.27 11.83
C ASP A 48 3.09 -7.09 11.14
N GLY A 49 3.68 -5.89 11.20
CA GLY A 49 4.96 -5.58 10.54
C GLY A 49 4.87 -5.52 9.01
N GLN A 50 3.66 -5.39 8.45
CA GLN A 50 3.42 -5.35 7.00
C GLN A 50 3.59 -3.92 6.44
N TYR A 51 4.74 -3.31 6.71
CA TYR A 51 5.03 -1.92 6.35
C TYR A 51 4.99 -1.67 4.84
N SER A 52 5.30 -2.68 4.03
CA SER A 52 5.30 -2.58 2.56
C SER A 52 3.93 -2.30 1.93
N GLU A 53 2.84 -2.59 2.65
CA GLU A 53 1.47 -2.35 2.18
C GLU A 53 0.99 -0.91 2.46
N LEU A 54 1.62 -0.22 3.41
CA LEU A 54 1.15 1.09 3.87
C LEU A 54 1.19 2.16 2.77
N PRO A 55 2.22 2.24 1.89
CA PRO A 55 2.24 3.21 0.80
C PRO A 55 1.06 3.05 -0.16
N GLU A 56 0.71 1.81 -0.53
CA GLU A 56 -0.43 1.58 -1.41
C GLU A 56 -1.75 2.02 -0.78
N LYS A 57 -1.96 1.64 0.50
CA LYS A 57 -3.16 2.03 1.26
C LYS A 57 -3.29 3.54 1.38
N LYS A 58 -2.19 4.23 1.72
CA LYS A 58 -2.14 5.69 1.78
C LYS A 58 -2.48 6.32 0.42
N ASN A 59 -1.81 5.89 -0.65
CA ASN A 59 -2.01 6.45 -1.98
C ASN A 59 -3.46 6.27 -2.46
N ARG A 60 -4.09 5.14 -2.13
CA ARG A 60 -5.50 4.93 -2.44
C ARG A 60 -6.39 5.92 -1.71
N ASN A 61 -6.20 6.09 -0.40
CA ASN A 61 -6.97 7.05 0.39
C ASN A 61 -6.79 8.49 -0.10
N GLU A 62 -5.58 8.87 -0.51
CA GLU A 62 -5.29 10.19 -1.08
C GLU A 62 -6.01 10.38 -2.43
N MET A 63 -6.03 9.37 -3.30
CA MET A 63 -6.77 9.42 -4.57
C MET A 63 -8.29 9.53 -4.36
N GLU A 64 -8.82 8.88 -3.34
CA GLU A 64 -10.24 8.96 -2.98
C GLU A 64 -10.57 10.21 -2.14
N HIS A 65 -9.60 11.09 -1.92
CA HIS A 65 -9.75 12.32 -1.12
C HIS A 65 -10.30 12.07 0.29
N VAL A 66 -9.91 10.96 0.92
CA VAL A 66 -10.29 10.62 2.29
C VAL A 66 -9.74 11.68 3.24
N LYS A 67 -10.63 12.25 4.06
CA LYS A 67 -10.20 13.21 5.08
C LYS A 67 -9.55 12.47 6.23
N ALA A 68 -8.22 12.54 6.30
CA ALA A 68 -7.46 11.96 7.39
C ALA A 68 -7.61 12.79 8.69
N ASP A 69 -7.84 12.12 9.80
CA ASP A 69 -7.71 12.70 11.14
C ASP A 69 -6.27 12.65 11.65
N ALA A 70 -6.03 13.04 12.89
CA ALA A 70 -4.68 13.12 13.44
C ALA A 70 -3.99 11.74 13.50
N GLN A 71 -4.71 10.69 13.86
CA GLN A 71 -4.15 9.35 14.02
C GLN A 71 -3.88 8.69 12.65
N MET A 72 -4.78 8.90 11.68
CA MET A 72 -4.54 8.49 10.29
C MET A 72 -3.32 9.19 9.69
N LEU A 73 -3.09 10.47 10.02
CA LEU A 73 -1.89 11.20 9.58
C LEU A 73 -0.60 10.63 10.18
N GLU A 74 -0.62 10.12 11.42
CA GLU A 74 0.50 9.38 12.01
C GLU A 74 0.76 8.08 11.25
N CYS A 75 -0.28 7.32 10.88
CA CYS A 75 -0.16 6.12 10.03
C CYS A 75 0.41 6.46 8.64
N TYR A 76 -0.03 7.56 8.04
CA TYR A 76 0.53 8.03 6.77
C TYR A 76 2.01 8.40 6.90
N ALA A 77 2.41 8.98 8.03
CA ALA A 77 3.82 9.28 8.28
C ALA A 77 4.68 8.00 8.35
N VAL A 78 4.15 6.88 8.89
CA VAL A 78 4.83 5.57 8.83
C VAL A 78 4.98 5.10 7.38
N ALA A 79 3.94 5.26 6.54
CA ALA A 79 4.01 4.93 5.12
C ALA A 79 5.07 5.77 4.38
N TYR A 80 5.11 7.08 4.61
CA TYR A 80 6.13 7.98 4.04
C TYR A 80 7.54 7.60 4.51
N TYR A 81 7.70 7.25 5.79
CA TYR A 81 8.99 6.80 6.30
C TYR A 81 9.46 5.54 5.58
N TYR A 82 8.57 4.56 5.40
CA TYR A 82 8.90 3.32 4.68
C TYR A 82 9.33 3.60 3.23
N GLU A 83 8.62 4.47 2.51
CA GLU A 83 8.99 4.89 1.15
C GLU A 83 10.37 5.54 1.12
N ALA A 84 10.62 6.50 2.01
CA ALA A 84 11.90 7.21 2.11
C ALA A 84 13.05 6.27 2.52
N ALA A 85 12.82 5.37 3.50
CA ALA A 85 13.81 4.38 3.93
C ALA A 85 14.18 3.42 2.79
N SER A 86 13.20 2.94 2.02
CA SER A 86 13.46 2.07 0.87
C SER A 86 14.38 2.74 -0.15
N LEU A 87 14.17 4.03 -0.43
CA LEU A 87 15.02 4.81 -1.32
C LEU A 87 16.40 5.08 -0.72
N TYR A 88 16.47 5.39 0.57
CA TYR A 88 17.73 5.64 1.27
C TYR A 88 18.66 4.41 1.18
N TYR A 89 18.18 3.25 1.61
CA TYR A 89 18.98 2.04 1.61
C TYR A 89 19.33 1.58 0.19
N ALA A 90 18.43 1.75 -0.79
CA ALA A 90 18.72 1.48 -2.19
C ALA A 90 19.83 2.39 -2.75
N TYR A 91 19.81 3.71 -2.44
CA TYR A 91 20.82 4.64 -2.88
C TYR A 91 22.18 4.45 -2.17
N GLU A 92 22.18 4.09 -0.88
CA GLU A 92 23.39 3.71 -0.16
C GLU A 92 24.05 2.49 -0.81
N ASN A 93 23.27 1.46 -1.12
CA ASN A 93 23.76 0.22 -1.73
C ASN A 93 24.45 0.46 -3.09
N ILE A 94 23.94 1.39 -3.91
CA ILE A 94 24.55 1.73 -5.20
C ILE A 94 25.58 2.87 -5.11
N GLY A 95 25.92 3.35 -3.90
CA GLY A 95 26.88 4.44 -3.66
C GLY A 95 26.43 5.83 -4.12
N ASN A 96 25.13 6.08 -4.29
CA ASN A 96 24.59 7.38 -4.68
C ASN A 96 24.33 8.26 -3.43
N THR A 97 25.40 8.77 -2.83
CA THR A 97 25.35 9.53 -1.59
C THR A 97 24.50 10.81 -1.66
N ALA A 98 24.41 11.45 -2.82
CA ALA A 98 23.61 12.67 -2.99
C ALA A 98 22.11 12.38 -2.86
N LYS A 99 21.62 11.32 -3.51
CA LYS A 99 20.22 10.90 -3.40
C LYS A 99 19.91 10.26 -2.05
N ALA A 100 20.86 9.51 -1.49
CA ALA A 100 20.73 8.96 -0.14
C ALA A 100 20.55 10.08 0.91
N ALA A 101 21.29 11.19 0.79
CA ALA A 101 21.13 12.33 1.71
C ALA A 101 19.73 12.96 1.64
N ILE A 102 19.14 13.06 0.44
CA ILE A 102 17.76 13.57 0.26
C ILE A 102 16.76 12.60 0.92
N ALA A 103 16.85 11.32 0.59
CA ALA A 103 15.95 10.31 1.16
C ALA A 103 16.05 10.24 2.69
N LYS A 104 17.26 10.42 3.24
CA LYS A 104 17.48 10.51 4.70
C LYS A 104 16.77 11.72 5.31
N ALA A 105 16.79 12.88 4.66
CA ALA A 105 16.06 14.05 5.12
C ALA A 105 14.54 13.80 5.13
N ASP A 106 14.02 13.14 4.09
CA ASP A 106 12.60 12.75 4.02
C ASP A 106 12.22 11.76 5.14
N MET A 107 13.10 10.80 5.48
CA MET A 107 12.93 9.91 6.64
C MET A 107 12.80 10.69 7.95
N GLU A 108 13.71 11.63 8.20
CA GLU A 108 13.69 12.45 9.43
C GLU A 108 12.41 13.31 9.51
N GLU A 109 11.97 13.89 8.39
CA GLU A 109 10.72 14.63 8.35
C GLU A 109 9.51 13.72 8.64
N ALA A 110 9.44 12.56 8.01
CA ALA A 110 8.37 11.60 8.24
C ALA A 110 8.36 11.11 9.70
N LYS A 111 9.53 10.78 10.26
CA LYS A 111 9.69 10.36 11.66
C LYS A 111 9.15 11.40 12.64
N GLY A 112 9.39 12.68 12.38
CA GLY A 112 8.87 13.77 13.19
C GLY A 112 7.34 13.88 13.21
N ARG A 113 6.65 13.28 12.23
CA ARG A 113 5.18 13.28 12.11
C ARG A 113 4.51 12.00 12.61
N MET A 114 5.25 10.96 12.96
CA MET A 114 4.72 9.66 13.40
C MET A 114 4.06 9.67 14.78
N GLY A 115 4.31 10.70 15.59
CA GLY A 115 3.74 10.77 16.94
C GLY A 115 4.02 9.52 17.77
N GLY A 116 2.96 8.86 18.23
CA GLY A 116 3.04 7.63 19.01
C GLY A 116 3.61 6.41 18.27
N LEU A 117 3.67 6.45 16.95
CA LEU A 117 4.16 5.37 16.08
C LEU A 117 5.66 5.49 15.75
N SER A 118 6.40 6.40 16.40
CA SER A 118 7.83 6.65 16.11
C SER A 118 8.74 5.42 16.29
N TYR A 119 8.33 4.42 17.06
CA TYR A 119 9.04 3.15 17.22
C TYR A 119 9.11 2.34 15.91
N CYS A 120 8.14 2.51 15.00
CA CYS A 120 8.13 1.85 13.70
C CYS A 120 9.37 2.17 12.87
N ALA A 121 9.98 3.35 13.08
CA ALA A 121 11.19 3.74 12.37
C ALA A 121 12.34 2.76 12.59
N GLU A 122 12.57 2.32 13.83
CA GLU A 122 13.62 1.36 14.17
C GLU A 122 13.35 -0.03 13.58
N GLU A 123 12.08 -0.44 13.54
CA GLU A 123 11.67 -1.73 12.96
C GLU A 123 11.86 -1.74 11.44
N ILE A 124 11.46 -0.65 10.77
CA ILE A 124 11.63 -0.47 9.33
C ILE A 124 13.11 -0.43 8.95
N ASP A 125 13.92 0.32 9.69
CA ASP A 125 15.37 0.36 9.47
C ASP A 125 16.00 -1.02 9.66
N GLY A 126 15.63 -1.72 10.72
CA GLY A 126 16.09 -3.09 10.98
C GLY A 126 15.72 -4.07 9.87
N TYR A 127 14.54 -3.90 9.25
CA TYR A 127 14.13 -4.69 8.09
C TYR A 127 15.04 -4.44 6.88
N PHE A 128 15.27 -3.17 6.50
CA PHE A 128 16.09 -2.85 5.34
C PHE A 128 17.57 -3.22 5.52
N VAL A 129 18.13 -3.01 6.71
CA VAL A 129 19.51 -3.45 7.01
C VAL A 129 19.67 -4.96 6.79
N LYS A 130 18.73 -5.77 7.26
CA LYS A 130 18.77 -7.23 7.04
C LYS A 130 18.57 -7.61 5.59
N TYR A 131 17.64 -6.95 4.90
CA TYR A 131 17.34 -7.21 3.50
C TYR A 131 18.56 -6.97 2.60
N PHE A 132 19.20 -5.81 2.72
CA PHE A 132 20.37 -5.48 1.89
C PHE A 132 21.62 -6.32 2.26
N ALA A 133 21.79 -6.67 3.54
CA ALA A 133 22.86 -7.59 3.94
C ALA A 133 22.68 -9.00 3.34
N SER A 134 21.45 -9.47 3.14
CA SER A 134 21.19 -10.77 2.49
C SER A 134 21.47 -10.72 0.98
N VAL A 135 21.15 -9.62 0.31
CA VAL A 135 21.42 -9.42 -1.12
C VAL A 135 22.92 -9.41 -1.41
N ASP A 136 23.72 -8.74 -0.57
CA ASP A 136 25.18 -8.72 -0.72
C ASP A 136 25.81 -10.11 -0.54
N SER A 137 25.27 -10.94 0.34
CA SER A 137 25.76 -12.31 0.56
C SER A 137 25.44 -13.24 -0.60
N GLU A 138 24.30 -13.08 -1.27
CA GLU A 138 23.92 -13.88 -2.44
C GLU A 138 24.75 -13.49 -3.69
N SER A 139 25.05 -12.21 -3.86
CA SER A 139 25.87 -11.74 -4.98
C SER A 139 27.32 -12.26 -4.92
N GLN A 140 27.88 -12.42 -3.71
CA GLN A 140 29.22 -12.97 -3.52
C GLN A 140 29.30 -14.49 -3.75
N SER A 141 28.22 -15.23 -3.53
CA SER A 141 28.19 -16.68 -3.73
C SER A 141 28.11 -17.08 -5.21
N SER A 142 27.51 -16.25 -6.06
CA SER A 142 27.40 -16.50 -7.50
C SER A 142 28.71 -16.26 -8.28
N ASP A 143 29.62 -15.42 -7.79
CA ASP A 143 30.91 -15.14 -8.44
C ASP A 143 31.97 -16.26 -8.21
N VAL A 144 31.76 -17.12 -7.21
CA VAL A 144 32.68 -18.21 -6.89
C VAL A 144 32.43 -19.47 -7.73
N GLU A 145 31.21 -19.70 -8.21
CA GLU A 145 30.89 -20.86 -9.08
C GLU A 145 31.31 -20.66 -10.54
N GLY A 146 31.59 -19.44 -11.00
CA GLY A 146 32.02 -19.15 -12.38
C GLY A 146 33.49 -19.36 -12.66
N GLN A 147 34.36 -19.53 -11.65
CA GLN A 147 35.84 -19.66 -11.84
C GLN A 147 36.40 -21.07 -11.82
N SER A 148 35.59 -22.11 -11.62
CA SER A 148 36.09 -23.50 -11.51
C SER A 148 35.97 -24.35 -12.77
N THR A 149 35.65 -23.80 -13.94
CA THR A 149 35.46 -24.58 -15.20
C THR A 149 36.39 -24.21 -16.33
N GLU A 150 37.49 -23.48 -16.10
CA GLU A 150 38.56 -23.27 -17.13
C GLU A 150 39.93 -23.75 -16.65
N ALA A 151 40.05 -25.03 -16.34
CA ALA A 151 41.36 -25.69 -16.21
C ALA A 151 41.22 -27.21 -16.42
N GLU A 152 41.00 -27.65 -17.68
CA GLU A 152 41.41 -28.97 -18.19
C GLU A 152 41.59 -28.93 -19.71
#